data_eb23d7992674b4916b84f1d65cc1311d
#
_entry.id   eb23d7992674b4916b84f1d65cc1311d
#
_cell.length_a   1.000
_cell.length_b   1.000
_cell.length_c   1.000
_cell.angle_alpha   90.00
_cell.angle_beta   90.00
_cell.angle_gamma   90.00
#
_symmetry.space_group_name_H-M   'P 1'
#
loop_
_entity.id
_entity.type
_entity.pdbx_description
1 polymer ?
#
loop_
_entity_poly.entity_id
_entity_poly.type
_entity_poly.pdbx_seq_one_letter_code
_entity_poly.pdbx_strand_id
1 'polypeptide(L)'
;AMDTWSRRSYLNRVLEDNPGSQSTSVVQYRTYGFQLATAINLKSLMVEKPYLYSEKAVERLAEFDNYSYEPVDAPKNPNIIVVMDESWSDGRVLNDNLVYNDDPFAPLEGVQTGSLYGGNLLVSVYGGNTCNSEFEFLTGSSTVHLPLGTLPYQHYIKDKKVYGLTSLLKDLGYQAYAVHSYTRNFWHRDTVYPLMGFDAFYAMDDFENPELKYQYISDHDVYKKIRQVY
;
A
#
# COMPACT_ATOMS: atom_id res chain seq x y z
N ALA A 1 38.54 9.89 -9.88
CA ALA A 1 37.73 8.68 -9.97
C ALA A 1 37.95 7.88 -8.69
N MET A 2 37.23 8.22 -7.62
CA MET A 2 37.22 7.41 -6.38
C MET A 2 36.21 6.26 -6.59
N ASP A 3 36.72 5.10 -6.42
CA ASP A 3 36.16 3.78 -6.64
C ASP A 3 34.74 3.64 -6.08
N THR A 4 33.75 3.48 -6.95
CA THR A 4 32.35 3.16 -6.61
C THR A 4 32.21 1.80 -5.91
N TRP A 5 33.28 1.02 -5.83
CA TRP A 5 33.33 -0.30 -5.19
C TRP A 5 33.35 -0.25 -3.65
N SER A 6 33.84 0.82 -3.04
CA SER A 6 33.98 0.89 -1.59
C SER A 6 32.68 1.22 -0.83
N ARG A 7 31.59 1.62 -1.52
CA ARG A 7 30.34 2.07 -0.90
C ARG A 7 29.25 1.00 -0.83
N ARG A 8 29.38 -0.11 -1.53
CA ARG A 8 28.46 -1.23 -1.34
C ARG A 8 28.91 -2.05 -0.13
N SER A 9 28.27 -1.80 1.01
CA SER A 9 28.54 -2.58 2.22
C SER A 9 28.26 -4.07 1.93
N TYR A 10 28.94 -4.97 2.66
CA TYR A 10 28.66 -6.42 2.61
C TYR A 10 27.17 -6.73 2.75
N LEU A 11 26.47 -5.98 3.63
CA LEU A 11 25.03 -6.04 3.82
C LEU A 11 24.23 -5.80 2.54
N ASN A 12 24.60 -4.81 1.72
CA ASN A 12 23.90 -4.55 0.46
C ASN A 12 24.05 -5.72 -0.50
N ARG A 13 25.23 -6.32 -0.59
CA ARG A 13 25.45 -7.51 -1.43
C ARG A 13 24.61 -8.70 -0.95
N VAL A 14 24.59 -8.96 0.36
CA VAL A 14 23.79 -10.05 0.92
C VAL A 14 22.30 -9.84 0.62
N LEU A 15 21.80 -8.61 0.64
CA LEU A 15 20.40 -8.29 0.32
C LEU A 15 20.09 -8.42 -1.17
N GLU A 16 21.01 -7.98 -2.05
CA GLU A 16 20.87 -8.10 -3.50
C GLU A 16 20.91 -9.57 -3.97
N ASP A 17 21.78 -10.39 -3.36
CA ASP A 17 21.97 -11.80 -3.71
C ASP A 17 20.88 -12.73 -3.13
N ASN A 18 20.06 -12.24 -2.21
CA ASN A 18 19.03 -13.03 -1.52
C ASN A 18 17.68 -12.34 -1.52
N PRO A 19 16.90 -12.47 -2.61
CA PRO A 19 15.56 -11.88 -2.71
C PRO A 19 14.58 -12.37 -1.63
N GLY A 20 14.84 -13.52 -1.00
CA GLY A 20 14.11 -13.99 0.19
C GLY A 20 14.35 -13.17 1.47
N SER A 21 15.23 -12.16 1.44
CA SER A 21 15.43 -11.23 2.55
C SER A 21 14.20 -10.33 2.82
N GLN A 22 13.24 -10.27 1.89
CA GLN A 22 11.93 -9.62 2.07
C GLN A 22 10.96 -10.42 2.96
N SER A 23 11.33 -11.64 3.33
CA SER A 23 10.51 -12.49 4.16
C SER A 23 10.37 -11.94 5.59
N THR A 24 9.36 -12.43 6.30
CA THR A 24 9.11 -12.07 7.70
C THR A 24 10.38 -12.14 8.53
N SER A 25 10.50 -11.28 9.55
CA SER A 25 11.67 -11.24 10.46
C SER A 25 12.07 -12.62 11.00
N VAL A 26 11.12 -13.52 11.23
CA VAL A 26 11.39 -14.90 11.70
C VAL A 26 12.22 -15.69 10.67
N VAL A 27 11.90 -15.59 9.38
CA VAL A 27 12.66 -16.27 8.31
C VAL A 27 14.05 -15.65 8.18
N GLN A 28 14.17 -14.32 8.28
CA GLN A 28 15.48 -13.65 8.28
C GLN A 28 16.37 -14.14 9.42
N TYR A 29 15.85 -14.23 10.65
CA TYR A 29 16.59 -14.71 11.81
C TYR A 29 16.99 -16.19 11.68
N ARG A 30 16.15 -17.02 11.09
CA ARG A 30 16.47 -18.44 10.80
C ARG A 30 17.54 -18.59 9.72
N THR A 31 17.49 -17.75 8.67
CA THR A 31 18.39 -17.87 7.51
C THR A 31 19.75 -17.25 7.78
N TYR A 32 19.78 -16.07 8.40
CA TYR A 32 21.01 -15.27 8.56
C TYR A 32 21.57 -15.27 9.98
N GLY A 33 20.85 -15.86 10.93
CA GLY A 33 21.20 -15.81 12.36
C GLY A 33 20.94 -14.43 12.97
N PHE A 34 21.06 -14.35 14.30
CA PHE A 34 20.66 -13.17 15.06
C PHE A 34 21.41 -11.90 14.65
N GLN A 35 22.74 -11.95 14.55
CA GLN A 35 23.56 -10.76 14.33
C GLN A 35 23.30 -10.12 12.98
N LEU A 36 23.31 -10.92 11.90
CA LEU A 36 23.12 -10.38 10.54
C LEU A 36 21.67 -9.94 10.32
N ALA A 37 20.69 -10.71 10.77
CA ALA A 37 19.30 -10.32 10.69
C ALA A 37 19.01 -9.03 11.46
N THR A 38 19.59 -8.85 12.64
CA THR A 38 19.47 -7.60 13.41
C THR A 38 20.09 -6.42 12.66
N ALA A 39 21.28 -6.60 12.07
CA ALA A 39 21.93 -5.54 11.29
C ALA A 39 21.12 -5.16 10.05
N ILE A 40 20.50 -6.12 9.36
CA ILE A 40 19.58 -5.90 8.23
C ILE A 40 18.38 -5.07 8.69
N ASN A 41 17.74 -5.47 9.79
CA ASN A 41 16.57 -4.78 10.31
C ASN A 41 16.89 -3.36 10.83
N LEU A 42 18.04 -3.16 11.46
CA LEU A 42 18.48 -1.83 11.87
C LEU A 42 18.72 -0.91 10.67
N LYS A 43 19.23 -1.45 9.57
CA LYS A 43 19.45 -0.67 8.34
C LYS A 43 18.11 -0.19 7.74
N SER A 44 17.05 -0.97 7.82
CA SER A 44 15.72 -0.58 7.33
C SER A 44 15.11 0.60 8.07
N LEU A 45 15.65 0.97 9.24
CA LEU A 45 15.23 2.16 9.98
C LEU A 45 15.88 3.46 9.46
N MET A 46 16.89 3.35 8.58
CA MET A 46 17.64 4.49 8.06
C MET A 46 17.29 4.75 6.62
N VAL A 47 16.65 5.88 6.35
CA VAL A 47 16.48 6.39 4.97
C VAL A 47 17.70 7.20 4.61
N GLU A 48 18.49 6.73 3.65
CA GLU A 48 19.60 7.49 3.11
C GLU A 48 19.06 8.57 2.16
N LYS A 49 19.55 9.81 2.33
CA LYS A 49 19.23 10.87 1.34
C LYS A 49 19.78 10.46 -0.03
N PRO A 50 19.01 10.55 -1.11
CA PRO A 50 19.54 10.36 -2.46
C PRO A 50 20.71 11.31 -2.74
N TYR A 51 21.68 10.89 -3.54
CA TYR A 51 22.92 11.63 -3.80
C TYR A 51 22.72 13.08 -4.26
N LEU A 52 21.67 13.35 -5.01
CA LEU A 52 21.36 14.68 -5.53
C LEU A 52 20.21 15.37 -4.77
N TYR A 53 19.80 14.84 -3.62
CA TYR A 53 18.71 15.41 -2.86
C TYR A 53 19.09 16.77 -2.30
N SER A 54 18.34 17.79 -2.69
CA SER A 54 18.36 19.11 -2.08
C SER A 54 16.96 19.72 -2.20
N GLU A 55 16.63 20.64 -1.31
CA GLU A 55 15.36 21.38 -1.35
C GLU A 55 15.13 22.02 -2.72
N LYS A 56 16.16 22.68 -3.27
CA LYS A 56 16.13 23.25 -4.62
C LYS A 56 15.92 22.22 -5.73
N ALA A 57 16.39 20.99 -5.57
CA ALA A 57 16.16 19.94 -6.56
C ALA A 57 14.70 19.48 -6.53
N VAL A 58 14.09 19.39 -5.35
CA VAL A 58 12.67 19.08 -5.17
C VAL A 58 11.78 20.20 -5.74
N GLU A 59 12.10 21.45 -5.42
CA GLU A 59 11.39 22.63 -5.99
C GLU A 59 11.42 22.64 -7.51
N ARG A 60 12.58 22.36 -8.13
CA ARG A 60 12.68 22.25 -9.59
C ARG A 60 11.85 21.13 -10.17
N LEU A 61 11.76 19.97 -9.50
CA LEU A 61 10.89 18.88 -9.94
C LEU A 61 9.42 19.29 -9.89
N ALA A 62 9.01 20.02 -8.84
CA ALA A 62 7.65 20.55 -8.73
C ALA A 62 7.32 21.57 -9.83
N GLU A 63 8.31 22.33 -10.33
CA GLU A 63 8.12 23.24 -11.47
C GLU A 63 7.88 22.51 -12.80
N PHE A 64 8.39 21.27 -12.95
CA PHE A 64 8.15 20.43 -14.15
C PHE A 64 6.75 19.78 -14.15
N ASP A 65 6.06 19.76 -13.04
CA ASP A 65 4.77 19.08 -12.86
C ASP A 65 3.57 19.96 -13.29
N ASN A 66 3.79 21.00 -14.09
CA ASN A 66 2.74 21.76 -14.74
C ASN A 66 2.09 20.97 -15.89
N TYR A 67 1.60 19.77 -15.60
CA TYR A 67 0.68 19.10 -16.49
C TYR A 67 -0.66 19.85 -16.47
N SER A 68 -0.93 20.63 -17.52
CA SER A 68 -2.29 21.10 -17.77
C SER A 68 -3.14 19.89 -18.18
N TYR A 69 -3.91 19.37 -17.25
CA TYR A 69 -4.97 18.44 -17.61
C TYR A 69 -6.04 19.21 -18.38
N GLU A 70 -6.28 18.84 -19.64
CA GLU A 70 -7.49 19.26 -20.32
C GLU A 70 -8.68 18.74 -19.50
N PRO A 71 -9.63 19.60 -19.14
CA PRO A 71 -10.79 19.17 -18.37
C PRO A 71 -11.58 18.15 -19.20
N VAL A 72 -11.60 16.91 -18.77
CA VAL A 72 -12.56 15.93 -19.30
C VAL A 72 -13.94 16.40 -18.87
N ASP A 73 -14.92 16.32 -19.76
CA ASP A 73 -16.32 16.64 -19.46
C ASP A 73 -16.89 15.54 -18.53
N ALA A 74 -16.42 15.57 -17.27
CA ALA A 74 -16.80 14.63 -16.23
C ALA A 74 -17.95 15.20 -15.40
N PRO A 75 -18.83 14.35 -14.84
CA PRO A 75 -19.85 14.79 -13.88
C PRO A 75 -19.17 15.62 -12.78
N LYS A 76 -19.70 16.78 -12.48
CA LYS A 76 -19.17 17.60 -11.38
C LYS A 76 -19.24 16.80 -10.09
N ASN A 77 -18.09 16.53 -9.49
CA ASN A 77 -17.91 15.87 -8.19
C ASN A 77 -18.59 14.48 -8.11
N PRO A 78 -18.19 13.48 -8.92
CA PRO A 78 -18.69 12.12 -8.76
C PRO A 78 -18.21 11.55 -7.42
N ASN A 79 -19.03 10.73 -6.78
CA ASN A 79 -18.53 9.95 -5.64
C ASN A 79 -17.48 8.94 -6.12
N ILE A 80 -16.40 8.79 -5.36
CA ILE A 80 -15.28 7.90 -5.67
C ILE A 80 -15.26 6.79 -4.64
N ILE A 81 -15.50 5.56 -5.07
CA ILE A 81 -15.43 4.37 -4.23
C ILE A 81 -14.22 3.56 -4.69
N VAL A 82 -13.28 3.35 -3.77
CA VAL A 82 -12.09 2.54 -4.01
C VAL A 82 -12.19 1.29 -3.17
N VAL A 83 -12.08 0.13 -3.81
CA VAL A 83 -11.99 -1.17 -3.15
C VAL A 83 -10.58 -1.70 -3.38
N MET A 84 -9.80 -1.82 -2.32
CA MET A 84 -8.47 -2.43 -2.37
C MET A 84 -8.61 -3.88 -1.94
N ASP A 85 -8.72 -4.76 -2.92
CA ASP A 85 -8.76 -6.21 -2.73
C ASP A 85 -7.33 -6.78 -2.78
N GLU A 86 -6.57 -6.43 -1.76
CA GLU A 86 -5.16 -6.81 -1.64
C GLU A 86 -5.04 -8.27 -1.19
N SER A 87 -3.95 -8.93 -1.57
CA SER A 87 -3.75 -10.38 -1.40
C SER A 87 -4.71 -11.26 -2.20
N TRP A 88 -5.49 -10.66 -3.10
CA TRP A 88 -6.31 -11.40 -4.06
C TRP A 88 -5.48 -11.80 -5.29
N SER A 89 -5.71 -13.00 -5.79
CA SER A 89 -5.15 -13.46 -7.07
C SER A 89 -6.09 -14.45 -7.73
N ASP A 90 -6.13 -14.41 -9.05
CA ASP A 90 -6.82 -15.43 -9.83
C ASP A 90 -5.99 -16.74 -9.80
N GLY A 91 -6.45 -17.72 -9.03
CA GLY A 91 -5.77 -19.00 -8.91
C GLY A 91 -5.64 -19.78 -10.23
N ARG A 92 -6.46 -19.44 -11.25
CA ARG A 92 -6.40 -20.08 -12.57
C ARG A 92 -5.08 -19.83 -13.28
N VAL A 93 -4.41 -18.70 -12.99
CA VAL A 93 -3.10 -18.35 -13.59
C VAL A 93 -1.93 -19.15 -13.00
N LEU A 94 -2.13 -19.87 -11.90
CA LEU A 94 -1.07 -20.62 -11.24
C LEU A 94 -0.78 -21.95 -11.93
N ASN A 95 -1.82 -22.62 -12.43
CA ASN A 95 -1.67 -23.92 -13.07
C ASN A 95 -2.93 -24.24 -13.92
N ASP A 96 -2.75 -24.52 -15.19
CA ASP A 96 -3.81 -24.87 -16.13
C ASP A 96 -4.54 -26.20 -15.77
N ASN A 97 -3.96 -27.01 -14.88
CA ASN A 97 -4.56 -28.26 -14.40
C ASN A 97 -5.41 -28.08 -13.13
N LEU A 98 -5.54 -26.86 -12.59
CA LEU A 98 -6.42 -26.62 -11.47
C LEU A 98 -7.88 -26.68 -11.96
N VAL A 99 -8.63 -27.62 -11.40
CA VAL A 99 -10.06 -27.79 -11.65
C VAL A 99 -10.82 -27.31 -10.44
N TYR A 100 -11.69 -26.33 -10.65
CA TYR A 100 -12.61 -25.83 -9.63
C TYR A 100 -13.95 -26.54 -9.78
N ASN A 101 -14.56 -26.99 -8.69
CA ASN A 101 -15.92 -27.56 -8.71
C ASN A 101 -16.96 -26.49 -9.11
N ASP A 102 -16.76 -25.26 -8.57
CA ASP A 102 -17.49 -24.07 -8.94
C ASP A 102 -16.45 -22.99 -9.30
N ASP A 103 -16.75 -22.13 -10.28
CA ASP A 103 -15.85 -21.04 -10.63
C ASP A 103 -15.96 -19.89 -9.60
N PRO A 104 -14.97 -19.73 -8.70
CA PRO A 104 -15.02 -18.70 -7.67
C PRO A 104 -14.86 -17.28 -8.25
N PHE A 105 -14.49 -17.16 -9.52
CA PHE A 105 -14.24 -15.89 -10.20
C PHE A 105 -15.38 -15.42 -11.08
N ALA A 106 -16.36 -16.28 -11.36
CA ALA A 106 -17.52 -15.95 -12.20
C ALA A 106 -18.25 -14.66 -11.76
N PRO A 107 -18.43 -14.35 -10.46
CA PRO A 107 -19.04 -13.08 -10.06
C PRO A 107 -18.24 -11.84 -10.49
N LEU A 108 -16.92 -11.96 -10.66
CA LEU A 108 -16.04 -10.85 -11.06
C LEU A 108 -16.08 -10.59 -12.56
N GLU A 109 -16.43 -11.58 -13.37
CA GLU A 109 -16.52 -11.41 -14.83
C GLU A 109 -17.53 -10.33 -15.22
N GLY A 110 -18.65 -10.23 -14.48
CA GLY A 110 -19.63 -9.17 -14.66
C GLY A 110 -19.06 -7.76 -14.39
N VAL A 111 -18.21 -7.63 -13.38
CA VAL A 111 -17.52 -6.39 -13.04
C VAL A 111 -16.49 -6.05 -14.11
N GLN A 112 -15.70 -7.04 -14.54
CA GLN A 112 -14.69 -6.85 -15.58
C GLN A 112 -15.31 -6.45 -16.91
N THR A 113 -16.40 -7.09 -17.31
CA THR A 113 -17.12 -6.81 -18.57
C THR A 113 -17.73 -5.41 -18.57
N GLY A 114 -18.18 -4.91 -17.40
CA GLY A 114 -18.76 -3.57 -17.24
C GLY A 114 -17.72 -2.47 -17.01
N SER A 115 -16.43 -2.82 -16.88
CA SER A 115 -15.36 -1.86 -16.61
C SER A 115 -14.94 -1.09 -17.85
N LEU A 116 -14.69 0.22 -17.68
CA LEU A 116 -14.12 1.06 -18.74
C LEU A 116 -12.66 0.72 -19.03
N TYR A 117 -11.92 0.32 -17.99
CA TYR A 117 -10.51 -0.04 -18.04
C TYR A 117 -10.27 -1.27 -17.19
N GLY A 118 -9.35 -2.10 -17.61
CA GLY A 118 -8.90 -3.27 -16.87
C GLY A 118 -7.46 -3.61 -17.25
N GLY A 119 -6.73 -4.27 -16.34
CA GLY A 119 -5.33 -4.66 -16.60
C GLY A 119 -4.66 -5.18 -15.35
N ASN A 120 -3.39 -5.52 -15.51
CA ASN A 120 -2.53 -5.95 -14.40
C ASN A 120 -1.89 -4.74 -13.73
N LEU A 121 -2.01 -4.66 -12.42
CA LEU A 121 -1.32 -3.67 -11.61
C LEU A 121 -0.02 -4.26 -11.07
N LEU A 122 1.11 -3.63 -11.41
CA LEU A 122 2.40 -3.97 -10.82
C LEU A 122 2.55 -3.23 -9.48
N VAL A 123 2.71 -3.97 -8.41
CA VAL A 123 2.94 -3.43 -7.06
C VAL A 123 4.35 -3.75 -6.58
N SER A 124 4.94 -2.87 -5.77
CA SER A 124 6.29 -3.07 -5.19
C SER A 124 6.28 -3.98 -3.96
N VAL A 125 5.14 -4.59 -3.64
CA VAL A 125 4.93 -5.40 -2.44
C VAL A 125 5.08 -6.86 -2.80
N TYR A 126 5.84 -7.60 -1.98
CA TYR A 126 6.03 -9.03 -2.14
C TYR A 126 5.73 -9.77 -0.82
N GLY A 127 4.86 -10.76 -0.90
CA GLY A 127 4.61 -11.68 0.20
C GLY A 127 3.88 -11.10 1.42
N GLY A 128 3.10 -10.03 1.25
CA GLY A 128 2.31 -9.39 2.32
C GLY A 128 2.65 -7.91 2.50
N ASN A 129 2.27 -7.34 3.65
CA ASN A 129 2.41 -5.92 3.96
C ASN A 129 1.44 -5.02 3.17
N THR A 130 0.15 -5.32 3.23
CA THR A 130 -0.95 -4.57 2.61
C THR A 130 -0.84 -3.06 2.79
N CYS A 131 -0.36 -2.61 3.95
CA CYS A 131 -0.15 -1.18 4.23
C CYS A 131 0.83 -0.51 3.26
N ASN A 132 1.72 -1.26 2.60
CA ASN A 132 2.61 -0.70 1.59
C ASN A 132 1.86 -0.44 0.28
N SER A 133 0.97 -1.34 -0.14
CA SER A 133 0.08 -1.12 -1.29
C SER A 133 -0.86 0.06 -1.05
N GLU A 134 -1.42 0.17 0.17
CA GLU A 134 -2.22 1.33 0.57
C GLU A 134 -1.41 2.63 0.51
N PHE A 135 -0.18 2.61 1.05
CA PHE A 135 0.72 3.75 1.00
C PHE A 135 1.00 4.20 -0.43
N GLU A 136 1.36 3.27 -1.32
CA GLU A 136 1.64 3.58 -2.73
C GLU A 136 0.42 4.19 -3.43
N PHE A 137 -0.76 3.60 -3.23
CA PHE A 137 -2.01 4.11 -3.81
C PHE A 137 -2.37 5.50 -3.28
N LEU A 138 -2.31 5.69 -1.96
CA LEU A 138 -2.75 6.93 -1.31
C LEU A 138 -1.78 8.10 -1.51
N THR A 139 -0.50 7.82 -1.69
CA THR A 139 0.53 8.88 -1.80
C THR A 139 1.09 9.05 -3.20
N GLY A 140 0.90 8.08 -4.09
CA GLY A 140 1.57 8.02 -5.39
C GLY A 140 3.07 7.76 -5.31
N SER A 141 3.59 7.41 -4.12
CA SER A 141 5.02 7.19 -3.87
C SER A 141 5.34 5.71 -3.77
N SER A 142 6.28 5.22 -4.59
CA SER A 142 6.63 3.81 -4.58
C SER A 142 7.54 3.42 -3.40
N THR A 143 7.22 2.32 -2.74
CA THR A 143 8.05 1.73 -1.69
C THR A 143 9.33 1.07 -2.22
N VAL A 144 9.45 0.88 -3.54
CA VAL A 144 10.67 0.34 -4.18
C VAL A 144 11.91 1.20 -3.91
N HIS A 145 11.73 2.49 -3.64
CA HIS A 145 12.82 3.42 -3.32
C HIS A 145 13.22 3.41 -1.83
N LEU A 146 12.49 2.68 -1.01
CA LEU A 146 12.77 2.57 0.42
C LEU A 146 13.64 1.33 0.70
N PRO A 147 14.37 1.31 1.82
CA PRO A 147 15.08 0.12 2.24
C PRO A 147 14.16 -1.09 2.33
N LEU A 148 14.69 -2.24 1.98
CA LEU A 148 13.94 -3.50 1.96
C LEU A 148 13.32 -3.80 3.33
N GLY A 149 12.05 -4.23 3.35
CA GLY A 149 11.29 -4.49 4.58
C GLY A 149 10.76 -3.25 5.27
N THR A 150 10.90 -2.07 4.67
CA THR A 150 10.34 -0.84 5.21
C THR A 150 8.81 -0.87 5.18
N LEU A 151 8.21 -0.46 6.27
CA LEU A 151 6.78 -0.23 6.43
C LEU A 151 6.56 1.26 6.69
N PRO A 152 6.21 2.07 5.68
CA PRO A 152 6.05 3.52 5.84
C PRO A 152 5.11 3.90 6.98
N TYR A 153 4.03 3.17 7.16
CA TYR A 153 3.07 3.37 8.25
C TYR A 153 3.70 3.27 9.65
N GLN A 154 4.67 2.39 9.82
CA GLN A 154 5.34 2.18 11.12
C GLN A 154 6.60 3.02 11.28
N HIS A 155 7.32 3.25 10.18
CA HIS A 155 8.65 3.84 10.25
C HIS A 155 8.67 5.34 10.02
N TYR A 156 7.78 5.87 9.15
CA TYR A 156 7.87 7.26 8.69
C TYR A 156 6.65 8.11 8.99
N ILE A 157 5.44 7.53 8.96
CA ILE A 157 4.21 8.27 9.23
C ILE A 157 3.88 8.17 10.72
N LYS A 158 4.43 9.10 11.52
CA LYS A 158 4.25 9.09 12.98
C LYS A 158 3.51 10.31 13.51
N ASP A 159 3.87 11.48 13.03
CA ASP A 159 3.41 12.78 13.56
C ASP A 159 3.24 13.86 12.49
N LYS A 160 3.60 13.56 11.26
CA LYS A 160 3.54 14.52 10.15
C LYS A 160 2.41 14.17 9.20
N LYS A 161 1.68 15.20 8.78
CA LYS A 161 0.70 15.07 7.70
C LYS A 161 1.41 14.62 6.43
N VAL A 162 0.78 13.68 5.74
CA VAL A 162 1.22 13.19 4.44
C VAL A 162 0.22 13.66 3.41
N TYR A 163 0.69 14.48 2.48
CA TYR A 163 -0.12 14.90 1.35
C TYR A 163 -0.22 13.77 0.33
N GLY A 164 -1.42 13.51 -0.15
CA GLY A 164 -1.69 12.44 -1.09
C GLY A 164 -3.09 12.56 -1.70
N LEU A 165 -3.61 11.46 -2.24
CA LEU A 165 -4.90 11.41 -2.93
C LEU A 165 -6.05 11.99 -2.08
N THR A 166 -6.14 11.59 -0.82
CA THR A 166 -7.17 12.10 0.11
C THR A 166 -7.06 13.60 0.33
N SER A 167 -5.84 14.11 0.50
CA SER A 167 -5.62 15.55 0.66
C SER A 167 -6.01 16.32 -0.59
N LEU A 168 -5.60 15.82 -1.76
CA LEU A 168 -5.95 16.40 -3.05
C LEU A 168 -7.49 16.46 -3.26
N LEU A 169 -8.17 15.37 -2.96
CA LEU A 169 -9.63 15.32 -3.08
C LEU A 169 -10.33 16.25 -2.08
N LYS A 170 -9.79 16.38 -0.87
CA LYS A 170 -10.32 17.34 0.12
C LYS A 170 -10.16 18.79 -0.33
N ASP A 171 -9.06 19.13 -0.97
CA ASP A 171 -8.86 20.48 -1.55
C ASP A 171 -9.90 20.77 -2.65
N LEU A 172 -10.46 19.74 -3.27
CA LEU A 172 -11.58 19.80 -4.23
C LEU A 172 -12.97 19.73 -3.57
N GLY A 173 -13.05 19.69 -2.23
CA GLY A 173 -14.29 19.69 -1.46
C GLY A 173 -14.87 18.32 -1.14
N TYR A 174 -14.13 17.24 -1.37
CA TYR A 174 -14.54 15.88 -0.99
C TYR A 174 -14.35 15.62 0.51
N GLN A 175 -15.13 14.68 1.02
CA GLN A 175 -14.89 14.03 2.30
C GLN A 175 -14.31 12.64 2.05
N ALA A 176 -13.36 12.22 2.89
CA ALA A 176 -12.64 10.97 2.73
C ALA A 176 -12.91 10.02 3.91
N TYR A 177 -13.46 8.86 3.62
CA TYR A 177 -13.78 7.84 4.62
C TYR A 177 -13.05 6.55 4.31
N ALA A 178 -12.54 5.87 5.34
CA ALA A 178 -11.94 4.55 5.23
C ALA A 178 -12.79 3.51 5.97
N VAL A 179 -12.93 2.31 5.41
CA VAL A 179 -13.60 1.17 6.03
C VAL A 179 -12.69 -0.04 5.95
N HIS A 180 -12.50 -0.76 7.05
CA HIS A 180 -11.61 -1.92 7.11
C HIS A 180 -12.22 -3.04 7.96
N SER A 181 -12.05 -4.29 7.52
CA SER A 181 -12.66 -5.48 8.12
C SER A 181 -11.97 -5.99 9.38
N TYR A 182 -10.89 -5.36 9.84
CA TYR A 182 -10.07 -5.83 10.96
C TYR A 182 -9.87 -4.74 12.01
N THR A 183 -9.01 -5.01 13.00
CA THR A 183 -8.78 -4.11 14.12
C THR A 183 -8.19 -2.76 13.69
N ARG A 184 -8.63 -1.71 14.35
CA ARG A 184 -8.30 -0.31 14.06
C ARG A 184 -6.80 -0.01 14.09
N ASN A 185 -6.10 -0.58 15.05
CA ASN A 185 -4.67 -0.34 15.27
C ASN A 185 -3.75 -1.22 14.39
N PHE A 186 -4.32 -2.14 13.60
CA PHE A 186 -3.51 -2.98 12.72
C PHE A 186 -2.82 -2.13 11.65
N TRP A 187 -1.51 -2.26 11.52
CA TRP A 187 -0.64 -1.39 10.73
C TRP A 187 -0.66 0.09 11.16
N HIS A 188 -1.06 0.40 12.41
CA HIS A 188 -1.20 1.78 12.91
C HIS A 188 -2.14 2.66 12.08
N ARG A 189 -3.17 2.09 11.45
CA ARG A 189 -4.12 2.85 10.63
C ARG A 189 -4.88 3.91 11.42
N ASP A 190 -5.12 3.66 12.70
CA ASP A 190 -5.70 4.61 13.65
C ASP A 190 -4.94 5.94 13.74
N THR A 191 -3.62 5.88 13.60
CA THR A 191 -2.74 7.05 13.59
C THR A 191 -2.50 7.58 12.17
N VAL A 192 -2.29 6.67 11.22
CA VAL A 192 -1.85 7.00 9.86
C VAL A 192 -2.96 7.65 9.04
N TYR A 193 -4.18 7.12 9.07
CA TYR A 193 -5.26 7.64 8.23
C TYR A 193 -5.64 9.09 8.53
N PRO A 194 -5.75 9.53 9.81
CA PRO A 194 -5.92 10.95 10.09
C PRO A 194 -4.79 11.83 9.55
N LEU A 195 -3.53 11.35 9.60
CA LEU A 195 -2.37 12.07 9.06
C LEU A 195 -2.38 12.13 7.53
N MET A 196 -3.01 11.17 6.87
CA MET A 196 -3.23 11.15 5.43
C MET A 196 -4.47 11.94 5.00
N GLY A 197 -5.24 12.49 5.93
CA GLY A 197 -6.38 13.37 5.64
C GLY A 197 -7.75 12.69 5.58
N PHE A 198 -7.89 11.43 6.01
CA PHE A 198 -9.22 10.83 6.18
C PHE A 198 -10.02 11.54 7.27
N ASP A 199 -11.31 11.79 7.01
CA ASP A 199 -12.24 12.43 7.94
C ASP A 199 -12.77 11.45 8.97
N ALA A 200 -12.96 10.17 8.57
CA ALA A 200 -13.29 9.10 9.49
C ALA A 200 -12.71 7.76 9.02
N PHE A 201 -12.48 6.87 9.99
CA PHE A 201 -12.02 5.51 9.77
C PHE A 201 -12.89 4.54 10.56
N TYR A 202 -13.58 3.67 9.86
CA TYR A 202 -14.44 2.63 10.40
C TYR A 202 -13.70 1.29 10.38
N ALA A 203 -13.49 0.71 11.54
CA ALA A 203 -12.82 -0.57 11.73
C ALA A 203 -13.74 -1.56 12.45
N MET A 204 -13.26 -2.72 12.81
CA MET A 204 -14.04 -3.82 13.40
C MET A 204 -14.94 -3.38 14.58
N ASP A 205 -14.48 -2.48 15.41
CA ASP A 205 -15.18 -1.95 16.58
C ASP A 205 -16.35 -1.00 16.24
N ASP A 206 -16.50 -0.57 14.99
CA ASP A 206 -17.61 0.27 14.53
C ASP A 206 -18.75 -0.52 13.88
N PHE A 207 -18.69 -1.84 13.90
CA PHE A 207 -19.71 -2.70 13.33
C PHE A 207 -20.59 -3.32 14.40
N GLU A 208 -21.89 -3.25 14.24
CA GLU A 208 -22.85 -3.85 15.15
C GLU A 208 -23.13 -5.31 14.77
N ASN A 209 -22.72 -6.26 15.62
CA ASN A 209 -22.94 -7.69 15.42
C ASN A 209 -22.58 -8.23 14.02
N PRO A 210 -21.38 -7.96 13.51
CA PRO A 210 -21.02 -8.38 12.15
C PRO A 210 -20.85 -9.89 12.07
N GLU A 211 -21.08 -10.45 10.89
CA GLU A 211 -20.65 -11.82 10.58
C GLU A 211 -19.12 -11.86 10.49
N LEU A 212 -18.51 -12.81 11.21
CA LEU A 212 -17.07 -13.03 11.14
C LEU A 212 -16.77 -14.23 10.25
N LYS A 213 -15.84 -14.05 9.31
CA LYS A 213 -15.18 -15.10 8.55
C LYS A 213 -13.75 -15.23 9.05
N TYR A 214 -13.47 -16.34 9.74
CA TYR A 214 -12.26 -16.51 10.56
C TYR A 214 -12.19 -15.41 11.64
N GLN A 215 -11.31 -14.45 11.52
CA GLN A 215 -11.14 -13.33 12.45
C GLN A 215 -11.39 -11.95 11.82
N TYR A 216 -11.97 -11.92 10.62
CA TYR A 216 -12.28 -10.68 9.89
C TYR A 216 -13.79 -10.53 9.75
N ILE A 217 -14.25 -9.29 9.65
CA ILE A 217 -15.64 -9.02 9.27
C ILE A 217 -15.84 -9.49 7.83
N SER A 218 -16.99 -10.12 7.55
CA SER A 218 -17.33 -10.58 6.21
C SER A 218 -17.39 -9.42 5.23
N ASP A 219 -17.01 -9.65 3.97
CA ASP A 219 -17.09 -8.64 2.91
C ASP A 219 -18.50 -8.08 2.76
N HIS A 220 -19.51 -8.95 2.95
CA HIS A 220 -20.90 -8.54 2.92
C HIS A 220 -21.21 -7.44 3.93
N ASP A 221 -20.75 -7.55 5.17
CA ASP A 221 -20.98 -6.55 6.20
C ASP A 221 -20.09 -5.31 6.00
N VAL A 222 -18.89 -5.47 5.43
CA VAL A 222 -18.06 -4.34 5.01
C VAL A 222 -18.80 -3.51 3.95
N TYR A 223 -19.37 -4.14 2.92
CA TYR A 223 -20.17 -3.44 1.91
C TYR A 223 -21.44 -2.78 2.48
N LYS A 224 -22.09 -3.41 3.46
CA LYS A 224 -23.20 -2.76 4.18
C LYS A 224 -22.73 -1.49 4.88
N LYS A 225 -21.59 -1.52 5.56
CA LYS A 225 -21.03 -0.35 6.23
C LYS A 225 -20.70 0.75 5.22
N ILE A 226 -20.08 0.43 4.09
CA ILE A 226 -19.81 1.39 3.01
C ILE A 226 -21.10 2.08 2.57
N ARG A 227 -22.19 1.32 2.37
CA ARG A 227 -23.50 1.87 1.99
C ARG A 227 -24.15 2.74 3.07
N GLN A 228 -23.81 2.54 4.34
CA GLN A 228 -24.29 3.38 5.45
C GLN A 228 -23.52 4.70 5.56
N VAL A 229 -22.24 4.68 5.19
CA VAL A 229 -21.36 5.85 5.23
C VAL A 229 -21.56 6.74 4.00
N TYR A 230 -21.94 6.12 2.86
CA TYR A 230 -22.29 6.80 1.63
C TYR A 230 -23.61 7.57 1.76
#